data_deeed1695197f7c4ceae9559c4a84671
#
_entry.id   deeed1695197f7c4ceae9559c4a84671
#
_cell.length_a   1.000
_cell.length_b   1.000
_cell.length_c   1.000
_cell.angle_alpha   90.00
_cell.angle_beta   90.00
_cell.angle_gamma   90.00
#
_symmetry.space_group_name_H-M   'P 1'
#
loop_
_entity.id
_entity.type
_entity.pdbx_description
1 polymer ?
#
loop_
_entity_poly.entity_id
_entity_poly.type
_entity_poly.pdbx_seq_one_letter_code
_entity_poly.pdbx_strand_id
1 'polypeptide(L)'
;MKKTKSLRKRLILENDKLFREIIRARDKVCQKTSKVCNLQVCHFWRRNILRTRWDLDNACLLTGGIHFYWAHSHFQDFQAFWLKRLGKDRYDKLELKARYVSPVRMEDLLFTHYELKKKYSNLQGQNKINLRRDVYVEV
;
A
#
# COMPACT_ATOMS: atom_id res chain seq x y z
N MET A 1 -10.40 26.42 -19.66
CA MET A 1 -10.91 25.03 -19.71
C MET A 1 -9.98 24.13 -18.91
N LYS A 2 -10.48 23.42 -17.89
CA LYS A 2 -9.69 22.41 -17.18
C LYS A 2 -9.44 21.23 -18.13
N LYS A 3 -8.17 20.94 -18.46
CA LYS A 3 -7.82 19.75 -19.24
C LYS A 3 -8.30 18.50 -18.49
N THR A 4 -9.16 17.71 -19.12
CA THR A 4 -9.56 16.40 -18.59
C THR A 4 -8.33 15.50 -18.49
N LYS A 5 -8.12 14.90 -17.33
CA LYS A 5 -7.04 13.94 -17.14
C LYS A 5 -7.25 12.72 -18.04
N SER A 6 -6.19 12.20 -18.66
CA SER A 6 -6.28 10.97 -19.44
C SER A 6 -6.79 9.80 -18.59
N LEU A 7 -7.40 8.80 -19.20
CA LEU A 7 -7.88 7.57 -18.52
C LEU A 7 -6.76 6.92 -17.71
N ARG A 8 -5.56 6.83 -18.27
CA ARG A 8 -4.37 6.30 -17.59
C ARG A 8 -4.08 7.05 -16.28
N LYS A 9 -4.06 8.37 -16.30
CA LYS A 9 -3.82 9.20 -15.10
C LYS A 9 -4.93 9.01 -14.06
N ARG A 10 -6.18 8.91 -14.50
CA ARG A 10 -7.30 8.66 -13.58
C ARG A 10 -7.18 7.31 -12.90
N LEU A 11 -6.86 6.24 -13.63
CA LEU A 11 -6.66 4.90 -13.05
C LEU A 11 -5.51 4.88 -12.03
N ILE A 12 -4.39 5.53 -12.33
CA ILE A 12 -3.27 5.64 -11.39
C ILE A 12 -3.72 6.31 -10.09
N LEU A 13 -4.44 7.42 -10.16
CA LEU A 13 -4.92 8.14 -8.98
C LEU A 13 -5.97 7.34 -8.18
N GLU A 14 -6.88 6.67 -8.87
CA GLU A 14 -7.87 5.81 -8.23
C GLU A 14 -7.22 4.59 -7.55
N ASN A 15 -6.25 3.98 -8.20
CA ASN A 15 -5.47 2.88 -7.62
C ASN A 15 -4.68 3.35 -6.39
N ASP A 16 -4.08 4.52 -6.42
CA ASP A 16 -3.42 5.12 -5.26
C ASP A 16 -4.37 5.30 -4.07
N LYS A 17 -5.58 5.77 -4.34
CA LYS A 17 -6.60 5.98 -3.31
C LYS A 17 -7.04 4.64 -2.68
N LEU A 18 -7.38 3.66 -3.48
CA LEU A 18 -7.76 2.32 -3.02
C LEU A 18 -6.63 1.65 -2.24
N PHE A 19 -5.41 1.72 -2.76
CA PHE A 19 -4.23 1.15 -2.13
C PHE A 19 -3.97 1.75 -0.75
N ARG A 20 -4.05 3.07 -0.62
CA ARG A 20 -3.89 3.78 0.65
C ARG A 20 -4.91 3.33 1.69
N GLU A 21 -6.17 3.19 1.32
CA GLU A 21 -7.22 2.71 2.21
C GLU A 21 -6.98 1.26 2.66
N ILE A 22 -6.52 0.41 1.75
CA ILE A 22 -6.18 -1.00 2.06
C ILE A 22 -5.00 -1.07 3.03
N ILE A 23 -3.93 -0.32 2.80
CA ILE A 23 -2.75 -0.29 3.69
C ILE A 23 -3.14 0.23 5.09
N ARG A 24 -3.94 1.28 5.16
CA ARG A 24 -4.43 1.83 6.44
C ARG A 24 -5.27 0.81 7.21
N ALA A 25 -6.16 0.11 6.54
CA ALA A 25 -6.98 -0.93 7.16
C ALA A 25 -6.15 -2.12 7.65
N ARG A 26 -5.09 -2.50 6.93
CA ARG A 26 -4.18 -3.59 7.29
C ARG A 26 -3.30 -3.24 8.49
N ASP A 27 -2.62 -2.11 8.43
CA ASP A 27 -1.54 -1.76 9.36
C ASP A 27 -2.04 -1.03 10.62
N LYS A 28 -3.01 -0.12 10.48
CA LYS A 28 -3.67 0.66 11.54
C LYS A 28 -2.76 1.60 12.33
N VAL A 29 -1.50 1.24 12.55
CA VAL A 29 -0.50 1.99 13.33
C VAL A 29 0.82 2.07 12.56
N CYS A 30 1.70 2.97 12.98
CA CYS A 30 3.07 3.02 12.47
C CYS A 30 3.77 1.68 12.72
N GLN A 31 4.27 1.06 11.68
CA GLN A 31 4.87 -0.28 11.74
C GLN A 31 6.25 -0.30 12.41
N LYS A 32 6.86 0.85 12.63
CA LYS A 32 8.12 0.97 13.36
C LYS A 32 7.95 1.37 14.83
N THR A 33 7.00 2.25 15.13
CA THR A 33 6.86 2.87 16.46
C THR A 33 5.55 2.56 17.17
N SER A 34 4.59 1.94 16.50
CA SER A 34 3.21 1.69 16.96
C SER A 34 2.38 2.96 17.27
N LYS A 35 2.87 4.14 16.90
CA LYS A 35 2.13 5.40 17.04
C LYS A 35 0.97 5.45 16.05
N VAL A 36 -0.08 6.17 16.41
CA VAL A 36 -1.33 6.28 15.62
C VAL A 36 -1.56 7.66 14.99
N CYS A 37 -0.67 8.62 15.22
CA CYS A 37 -0.79 9.98 14.71
C CYS A 37 0.04 10.20 13.45
N ASN A 38 -0.47 11.07 12.55
CA ASN A 38 0.23 11.48 11.32
C ASN A 38 0.75 10.30 10.50
N LEU A 39 -0.11 9.31 10.25
CA LEU A 39 0.24 8.11 9.51
C LEU A 39 0.27 8.37 8.00
N GLN A 40 1.32 7.91 7.36
CA GLN A 40 1.53 8.01 5.91
C GLN A 40 1.89 6.65 5.32
N VAL A 41 1.44 6.40 4.09
CA VAL A 41 1.85 5.20 3.34
C VAL A 41 3.25 5.41 2.80
N CYS A 42 4.17 4.57 3.25
CA CYS A 42 5.55 4.54 2.82
C CYS A 42 5.79 3.37 1.86
N HIS A 43 6.39 3.66 0.71
CA HIS A 43 6.80 2.65 -0.27
C HIS A 43 8.28 2.29 -0.09
N PHE A 44 8.62 1.01 -0.18
CA PHE A 44 10.02 0.56 -0.20
C PHE A 44 10.66 0.81 -1.57
N TRP A 45 10.11 0.23 -2.63
CA TRP A 45 10.44 0.62 -4.01
C TRP A 45 9.64 1.87 -4.36
N ARG A 46 10.30 2.84 -4.98
CA ARG A 46 9.75 4.18 -5.25
C ARG A 46 8.45 4.11 -6.07
N ARG A 47 7.56 5.07 -5.82
CA ARG A 47 6.25 5.18 -6.49
C ARG A 47 6.30 5.29 -8.01
N ASN A 48 7.41 5.75 -8.59
CA ASN A 48 7.58 5.80 -10.04
C ASN A 48 7.73 4.42 -10.69
N ILE A 49 8.02 3.38 -9.90
CA ILE A 49 8.04 1.99 -10.37
C ILE A 49 6.63 1.44 -10.30
N LEU A 50 5.89 1.53 -11.41
CA LEU A 50 4.47 1.18 -11.44
C LEU A 50 4.19 -0.29 -11.12
N ARG A 51 5.11 -1.20 -11.42
CA ARG A 51 4.92 -2.63 -11.14
C ARG A 51 4.79 -2.98 -9.68
N THR A 52 5.42 -2.20 -8.81
CA THR A 52 5.41 -2.41 -7.36
C THR A 52 4.62 -1.34 -6.61
N ARG A 53 4.17 -0.29 -7.28
CA ARG A 53 3.48 0.85 -6.66
C ARG A 53 2.26 0.44 -5.83
N TRP A 54 1.51 -0.55 -6.30
CA TRP A 54 0.30 -1.05 -5.63
C TRP A 54 0.45 -2.48 -5.12
N ASP A 55 1.68 -2.94 -4.95
CA ASP A 55 1.98 -4.22 -4.31
C ASP A 55 1.89 -4.06 -2.79
N LEU A 56 1.09 -4.89 -2.14
CA LEU A 56 0.90 -4.82 -0.69
C LEU A 56 2.17 -5.08 0.10
N ASP A 57 3.11 -5.82 -0.46
CA ASP A 57 4.43 -6.07 0.12
C ASP A 57 5.37 -4.86 0.01
N ASN A 58 5.05 -3.90 -0.85
CA ASN A 58 5.88 -2.73 -1.12
C ASN A 58 5.53 -1.50 -0.25
N ALA A 59 4.58 -1.60 0.64
CA ALA A 59 4.18 -0.45 1.43
C ALA A 59 3.79 -0.79 2.86
N CYS A 60 3.97 0.17 3.75
CA CYS A 60 3.47 0.11 5.12
C CYS A 60 3.17 1.51 5.66
N LEU A 61 2.42 1.58 6.77
CA LEU A 61 2.20 2.83 7.47
C LEU A 61 3.40 3.19 8.34
N LEU A 62 3.86 4.42 8.21
CA LEU A 62 4.83 5.05 9.10
C LEU A 62 4.30 6.44 9.50
N THR A 63 4.72 6.93 10.67
CA THR A 63 4.50 8.36 10.99
C THR A 63 5.28 9.24 10.02
N GLY A 64 4.81 10.47 9.77
CA GLY A 64 5.47 11.41 8.86
C GLY A 64 6.93 11.66 9.21
N GLY A 65 7.28 11.78 10.49
CA GLY A 65 8.66 11.93 10.95
C GLY A 65 9.53 10.71 10.62
N ILE A 66 9.08 9.51 10.92
CA ILE A 66 9.80 8.27 10.60
C ILE A 66 9.92 8.09 9.10
N HIS A 67 8.87 8.36 8.34
CA HIS A 67 8.90 8.29 6.88
C HIS A 67 9.95 9.27 6.31
N PHE A 68 9.92 10.52 6.75
CA PHE A 68 10.80 11.55 6.22
C PHE A 68 12.26 11.38 6.67
N TYR A 69 12.52 11.22 7.99
CA TYR A 69 13.87 11.24 8.52
C TYR A 69 14.57 9.88 8.51
N TRP A 70 13.83 8.81 8.74
CA TRP A 70 14.44 7.49 8.82
C TRP A 70 14.43 6.74 7.48
N ALA A 71 13.27 6.60 6.85
CA ALA A 71 13.13 5.82 5.62
C ALA A 71 13.93 6.43 4.45
N HIS A 72 14.00 7.76 4.37
CA HIS A 72 14.74 8.45 3.30
C HIS A 72 16.21 8.71 3.61
N SER A 73 16.64 8.69 4.87
CA SER A 73 18.00 9.06 5.28
C SER A 73 18.83 7.88 5.77
N HIS A 74 18.21 6.79 6.19
CA HIS A 74 18.86 5.60 6.75
C HIS A 74 18.51 4.35 5.92
N PHE A 75 18.97 4.35 4.69
CA PHE A 75 18.56 3.32 3.70
C PHE A 75 18.91 1.89 4.14
N GLN A 76 20.07 1.66 4.74
CA GLN A 76 20.47 0.32 5.19
C GLN A 76 19.55 -0.20 6.30
N ASP A 77 19.20 0.63 7.27
CA ASP A 77 18.27 0.26 8.35
C ASP A 77 16.86 0.05 7.80
N PHE A 78 16.44 0.86 6.85
CA PHE A 78 15.15 0.73 6.18
C PHE A 78 15.06 -0.57 5.38
N GLN A 79 16.12 -0.92 4.66
CA GLN A 79 16.22 -2.19 3.93
C GLN A 79 16.17 -3.39 4.87
N ALA A 80 16.91 -3.36 5.98
CA ALA A 80 16.91 -4.42 6.99
C ALA A 80 15.52 -4.58 7.65
N PHE A 81 14.84 -3.48 7.95
CA PHE A 81 13.46 -3.48 8.44
C PHE A 81 12.51 -4.19 7.46
N TRP A 82 12.65 -3.90 6.16
CA TRP A 82 11.79 -4.47 5.12
C TRP A 82 12.04 -5.96 4.92
N LEU A 83 13.31 -6.37 4.91
CA LEU A 83 13.70 -7.77 4.83
C LEU A 83 13.14 -8.58 6.02
N LYS A 84 13.23 -8.05 7.22
CA LYS A 84 12.65 -8.68 8.42
C LYS A 84 11.13 -8.76 8.36
N ARG A 85 10.48 -7.70 7.86
CA ARG A 85 9.02 -7.63 7.73
C ARG A 85 8.47 -8.66 6.76
N LEU A 86 9.08 -8.79 5.59
CA LEU A 86 8.62 -9.68 4.52
C LEU A 86 9.15 -11.10 4.64
N GLY A 87 10.36 -11.26 5.17
CA GLY A 87 11.14 -12.46 5.00
C GLY A 87 11.81 -12.53 3.62
N LYS A 88 12.82 -13.39 3.49
CA LYS A 88 13.67 -13.44 2.28
C LYS A 88 12.90 -13.72 1.00
N ASP A 89 12.00 -14.69 0.98
CA ASP A 89 11.28 -15.08 -0.23
C ASP A 89 10.40 -13.96 -0.78
N ARG A 90 9.61 -13.33 0.06
CA ARG A 90 8.74 -12.21 -0.35
C ARG A 90 9.57 -10.97 -0.72
N TYR A 91 10.64 -10.71 0.01
CA TYR A 91 11.57 -9.63 -0.30
C TYR A 91 12.20 -9.80 -1.69
N ASP A 92 12.72 -10.99 -1.98
CA ASP A 92 13.33 -11.30 -3.28
C ASP A 92 12.32 -11.24 -4.43
N LYS A 93 11.09 -11.73 -4.22
CA LYS A 93 10.00 -11.62 -5.21
C LYS A 93 9.63 -10.17 -5.51
N LEU A 94 9.58 -9.32 -4.49
CA LEU A 94 9.31 -7.90 -4.65
C LEU A 94 10.43 -7.23 -5.46
N GLU A 95 11.68 -7.55 -5.16
CA GLU A 95 12.84 -7.02 -5.89
C GLU A 95 12.83 -7.43 -7.37
N LEU A 96 12.57 -8.69 -7.67
CA LEU A 96 12.43 -9.18 -9.04
C LEU A 96 11.34 -8.42 -9.80
N LYS A 97 10.20 -8.21 -9.16
CA LYS A 97 9.09 -7.45 -9.73
C LYS A 97 9.45 -5.99 -9.98
N ALA A 98 10.18 -5.35 -9.06
CA ALA A 98 10.61 -3.97 -9.20
C ALA A 98 11.64 -3.78 -10.31
N ARG A 99 12.52 -4.76 -10.50
CA ARG A 99 13.58 -4.73 -11.52
C ARG A 99 13.15 -5.24 -12.89
N TYR A 100 11.94 -5.77 -13.02
CA TYR A 100 11.44 -6.30 -14.29
C TYR A 100 11.26 -5.18 -15.33
N VAL A 101 12.00 -5.26 -16.41
CA VAL A 101 12.05 -4.22 -17.47
C VAL A 101 10.96 -4.50 -18.50
N SER A 102 9.74 -4.10 -18.22
CA SER A 102 8.63 -4.14 -19.17
C SER A 102 7.66 -3.00 -18.85
N PRO A 103 7.14 -2.29 -19.86
CA PRO A 103 6.19 -1.20 -19.61
C PRO A 103 4.90 -1.73 -19.01
N VAL A 104 4.35 -1.01 -18.04
CA VAL A 104 3.01 -1.25 -17.49
C VAL A 104 1.98 -0.69 -18.47
N ARG A 105 1.14 -1.55 -19.04
CA ARG A 105 0.11 -1.21 -20.02
C ARG A 105 -1.21 -0.88 -19.35
N MET A 106 -2.17 -0.39 -20.15
CA MET A 106 -3.53 -0.12 -19.66
C MET A 106 -4.22 -1.35 -19.09
N GLU A 107 -4.03 -2.50 -19.70
CA GLU A 107 -4.59 -3.77 -19.22
C GLU A 107 -4.06 -4.13 -17.82
N ASP A 108 -2.78 -3.90 -17.58
CA ASP A 108 -2.15 -4.12 -16.26
C ASP A 108 -2.75 -3.19 -15.20
N LEU A 109 -2.98 -1.92 -15.55
CA LEU A 109 -3.60 -0.94 -14.67
C LEU A 109 -5.06 -1.28 -14.36
N LEU A 110 -5.82 -1.73 -15.35
CA LEU A 110 -7.20 -2.18 -15.19
C LEU A 110 -7.29 -3.44 -14.33
N PHE A 111 -6.40 -4.40 -14.54
CA PHE A 111 -6.32 -5.60 -13.71
C PHE A 111 -5.99 -5.26 -12.26
N THR A 112 -5.01 -4.40 -12.04
CA THR A 112 -4.66 -3.89 -10.69
C THR A 112 -5.85 -3.19 -10.04
N HIS A 113 -6.56 -2.37 -10.79
CA HIS A 113 -7.75 -1.67 -10.31
C HIS A 113 -8.84 -2.65 -9.85
N TYR A 114 -9.11 -3.68 -10.64
CA TYR A 114 -10.06 -4.73 -10.30
C TYR A 114 -9.66 -5.44 -9.00
N GLU A 115 -8.40 -5.87 -8.88
CA GLU A 115 -7.88 -6.55 -7.70
C GLU A 115 -7.94 -5.67 -6.43
N LEU A 116 -7.60 -4.39 -6.55
CA LEU A 116 -7.69 -3.44 -5.43
C LEU A 116 -9.14 -3.20 -5.00
N LYS A 117 -10.06 -3.04 -5.94
CA LYS A 117 -11.50 -2.91 -5.64
C LYS A 117 -12.04 -4.13 -4.91
N LYS A 118 -11.68 -5.32 -5.36
CA LYS A 118 -12.08 -6.57 -4.73
C LYS A 118 -11.59 -6.66 -3.28
N LYS A 119 -10.32 -6.35 -3.03
CA LYS A 119 -9.75 -6.34 -1.68
C LYS A 119 -10.42 -5.30 -0.79
N TYR A 120 -10.64 -4.11 -1.29
CA TYR A 120 -11.31 -3.04 -0.55
C TYR A 120 -12.74 -3.42 -0.17
N SER A 121 -13.50 -3.99 -1.10
CA SER A 121 -14.87 -4.46 -0.84
C SER A 121 -14.91 -5.56 0.23
N ASN A 122 -13.97 -6.50 0.20
CA ASN A 122 -13.86 -7.56 1.20
C ASN A 122 -13.57 -6.99 2.61
N LEU A 123 -12.70 -5.99 2.71
CA LEU A 123 -12.41 -5.32 3.97
C LEU A 123 -13.64 -4.59 4.52
N GLN A 124 -14.41 -3.91 3.68
CA GLN A 124 -15.66 -3.26 4.09
C GLN A 124 -16.72 -4.28 4.54
N GLY A 125 -16.82 -5.41 3.88
CA GLY A 125 -17.69 -6.52 4.27
C GLY A 125 -17.33 -7.08 5.65
N GLN A 126 -16.05 -7.29 5.94
CA GLN A 126 -15.57 -7.74 7.24
C GLN A 126 -15.85 -6.73 8.36
N ASN A 127 -15.65 -5.44 8.09
CA ASN A 127 -15.97 -4.38 9.07
C ASN A 127 -17.45 -4.36 9.42
N LYS A 128 -18.35 -4.53 8.45
CA LYS A 128 -19.80 -4.61 8.69
C LYS A 128 -20.18 -5.84 9.51
N ILE A 129 -19.55 -6.98 9.29
CA ILE A 129 -19.75 -8.21 10.06
C ILE A 129 -19.27 -8.03 11.51
N ASN A 130 -18.12 -7.44 11.72
CA ASN A 130 -17.57 -7.17 13.04
C ASN A 130 -18.46 -6.21 13.83
N LEU A 131 -18.90 -5.09 13.23
CA LEU A 131 -19.84 -4.15 13.84
C LEU A 131 -21.17 -4.82 14.24
N ARG A 132 -21.66 -5.79 13.44
CA ARG A 132 -22.86 -6.56 13.81
C ARG A 132 -22.62 -7.53 14.95
N ARG A 133 -21.43 -8.11 15.08
CA ARG A 133 -21.07 -8.99 16.20
C ARG A 133 -20.96 -8.20 17.50
N ASP A 134 -20.36 -7.01 17.46
CA ASP A 134 -20.21 -6.15 18.64
C ASP A 134 -21.56 -5.69 19.21
N VAL A 135 -22.59 -5.54 18.36
CA VAL A 135 -23.96 -5.22 18.77
C VAL A 135 -24.68 -6.40 19.46
N TYR A 136 -24.25 -7.65 19.21
CA TYR A 136 -24.86 -8.83 19.82
C TYR A 136 -24.18 -9.30 21.11
N VAL A 137 -23.09 -8.67 21.52
CA VAL A 137 -22.35 -9.04 22.76
C VAL A 137 -22.77 -8.21 23.98
N GLU A 138 -23.63 -7.19 23.82
CA GLU A 138 -24.17 -6.36 24.91
C GLU A 138 -25.61 -6.77 25.33
N VAL A 139 -25.89 -8.05 25.36
CA VAL A 139 -27.15 -8.54 25.96
C VAL A 139 -26.86 -9.57 27.03
#